data_a67829b5241e534c920a1c35c37ee721
#
_entry.id   a67829b5241e534c920a1c35c37ee721
#
_cell.length_a   1.000
_cell.length_b   1.000
_cell.length_c   1.000
_cell.angle_alpha   90.00
_cell.angle_beta   90.00
_cell.angle_gamma   90.00
#
_symmetry.space_group_name_H-M   'P 1'
#
loop_
_entity.id
_entity.type
_entity.pdbx_description
1 polymer ?
#
loop_
_entity_poly.entity_id
_entity_poly.type
_entity_poly.pdbx_seq_one_letter_code
_entity_poly.pdbx_strand_id
1 'polypeptide(L)' 'MSTLKTMTDEELALAYIDGNNRAFDELLSRS' A
#
# COMPACT_ATOMS: atom_id res chain seq x y z
N MET A 1 0.81 -14.23 -1.10
CA MET A 1 0.79 -13.62 0.23
C MET A 1 0.88 -12.12 0.13
N SER A 2 0.03 -11.43 0.86
CA SER A 2 0.04 -9.98 0.81
C SER A 2 0.82 -9.40 1.98
N THR A 3 1.90 -8.69 1.71
CA THR A 3 2.65 -7.99 2.73
C THR A 3 2.14 -6.57 2.92
N LEU A 4 1.18 -6.16 2.10
CA LEU A 4 0.67 -4.80 2.14
C LEU A 4 0.04 -4.47 3.50
N LYS A 5 -0.60 -5.46 4.11
CA LYS A 5 -1.27 -5.24 5.39
C LYS A 5 -0.32 -4.95 6.54
N THR A 6 0.93 -5.33 6.40
CA THR A 6 1.94 -5.10 7.44
C THR A 6 2.81 -3.90 7.16
N MET A 7 2.66 -3.29 5.98
CA MET A 7 3.44 -2.13 5.61
C MET A 7 2.84 -0.87 6.23
N THR A 8 3.70 0.09 6.52
CA THR A 8 3.24 1.39 6.99
C THR A 8 2.62 2.16 5.84
N ASP A 9 1.85 3.21 6.17
CA ASP A 9 1.25 4.05 5.15
C ASP A 9 2.31 4.66 4.25
N GLU A 10 3.44 5.05 4.82
CA GLU A 10 4.53 5.63 4.04
C GLU A 10 5.07 4.61 3.04
N GLU A 11 5.25 3.39 3.50
CA GLU A 11 5.73 2.34 2.62
C GLU A 11 4.74 2.03 1.50
N LEU A 12 3.46 2.05 1.83
CA LEU A 12 2.42 1.84 0.83
C LEU A 12 2.44 2.96 -0.21
N ALA A 13 2.62 4.19 0.25
CA ALA A 13 2.68 5.32 -0.68
C ALA A 13 3.85 5.17 -1.64
N LEU A 14 5.00 4.76 -1.13
CA LEU A 14 6.17 4.54 -1.98
C LEU A 14 5.94 3.40 -2.96
N ALA A 15 5.31 2.32 -2.50
CA ALA A 15 5.00 1.21 -3.37
C ALA A 15 4.05 1.63 -4.48
N TYR A 16 3.08 2.47 -4.16
CA TYR A 16 2.15 2.97 -5.15
C TYR A 16 2.87 3.80 -6.22
N ILE A 17 3.76 4.66 -5.79
CA ILE A 17 4.54 5.47 -6.72
C ILE A 17 5.38 4.59 -7.65
N ASP A 18 5.85 3.46 -7.11
CA ASP A 18 6.64 2.50 -7.89
C ASP A 18 5.79 1.68 -8.86
N GLY A 19 4.48 1.90 -8.87
CA GLY A 19 3.58 1.25 -9.81
C GLY A 19 2.69 0.19 -9.20
N ASN A 20 2.68 0.05 -7.88
CA ASN A 20 1.89 -0.97 -7.22
C ASN A 20 0.50 -0.43 -6.88
N ASN A 21 -0.47 -0.69 -7.77
CA ASN A 21 -1.82 -0.20 -7.57
C ASN A 21 -2.50 -0.82 -6.35
N ARG A 22 -2.09 -2.00 -5.94
CA ARG A 22 -2.68 -2.65 -4.77
C ARG A 22 -2.36 -1.90 -3.48
N ALA A 23 -1.23 -1.21 -3.45
CA ALA A 23 -0.89 -0.39 -2.30
C ALA A 23 -1.93 0.70 -2.09
N PHE A 24 -2.45 1.26 -3.16
CA PHE A 24 -3.49 2.27 -3.08
C PHE A 24 -4.77 1.68 -2.48
N ASP A 25 -5.13 0.47 -2.92
CA ASP A 25 -6.31 -0.21 -2.36
C ASP A 25 -6.16 -0.40 -0.85
N GLU A 26 -4.98 -0.77 -0.41
CA GLU A 26 -4.75 -0.97 1.02
C GLU A 26 -4.88 0.35 1.78
N LEU A 27 -4.36 1.42 1.21
CA LEU A 27 -4.47 2.74 1.84
C LEU A 27 -5.93 3.15 1.98
N LEU A 28 -6.73 2.93 0.94
CA LEU A 28 -8.15 3.24 1.00
C LEU A 28 -8.86 2.41 2.06
N SER A 29 -8.46 1.16 2.20
CA SER A 29 -9.06 0.27 3.18
C SER A 29 -8.81 0.74 4.61
N ARG A 30 -7.70 1.44 4.83
CA ARG A 30 -7.35 1.93 6.15
C ARG A 30 -8.01 3.26 6.51
N SER A 31 -8.53 3.94 5.49
CA SER A 31 -9.11 5.28 5.72
C SER A 31 -10.52 5.18 6.36
#